data_a23081109b177362f3ad92792bc70944
#
_entry.id   a23081109b177362f3ad92792bc70944
#
_cell.length_a   1.000
_cell.length_b   1.000
_cell.length_c   1.000
_cell.angle_alpha   90.00
_cell.angle_beta   90.00
_cell.angle_gamma   90.00
#
_symmetry.space_group_name_H-M   'P 1'
#
loop_
_entity.id
_entity.type
_entity.pdbx_description
1 polymer ?
#
loop_
_entity_poly.entity_id
_entity_poly.type
_entity_poly.pdbx_seq_one_letter_code
_entity_poly.pdbx_strand_id
1 'polypeptide(L)'
;MMNNIYIFLLLFGTHFLYAGEVHSWDCNKFEGAKIISGDGELLGVLGPRWMTDSIFNDSSSYASTWSQNSIFNTSSDYGNSYSSLSVFNDGASNPPMIIGSYGLVGYLSIGPSWDSDRYSPYDIKYTCDWD
;
A
#
# COMPACT_ATOMS: atom_id res chain seq x y z
N MET A 1 -7.31 -21.18 31.59
CA MET A 1 -8.37 -21.02 30.56
C MET A 1 -8.79 -19.59 30.40
N MET A 2 -9.14 -18.88 31.46
CA MET A 2 -9.54 -17.47 31.36
C MET A 2 -8.41 -16.58 30.83
N ASN A 3 -7.16 -16.87 31.17
CA ASN A 3 -6.00 -16.07 30.71
C ASN A 3 -5.82 -16.09 29.19
N ASN A 4 -6.15 -17.22 28.54
CA ASN A 4 -6.03 -17.32 27.10
C ASN A 4 -7.02 -16.43 26.37
N ILE A 5 -8.21 -16.21 26.96
CA ILE A 5 -9.22 -15.34 26.38
C ILE A 5 -8.77 -13.88 26.44
N TYR A 6 -8.14 -13.47 27.53
CA TYR A 6 -7.62 -12.10 27.68
C TYR A 6 -6.49 -11.81 26.68
N ILE A 7 -5.57 -12.75 26.50
CA ILE A 7 -4.48 -12.61 25.54
C ILE A 7 -5.04 -12.45 24.13
N PHE A 8 -6.02 -13.26 23.77
CA PHE A 8 -6.68 -13.18 22.47
C PHE A 8 -7.34 -11.82 22.24
N LEU A 9 -8.05 -11.28 23.22
CA LEU A 9 -8.70 -9.98 23.13
C LEU A 9 -7.70 -8.84 22.98
N LEU A 10 -6.56 -8.89 23.64
CA LEU A 10 -5.51 -7.90 23.52
C LEU A 10 -4.90 -7.90 22.10
N LEU A 11 -4.64 -9.07 21.54
CA LEU A 11 -4.15 -9.20 20.17
C LEU A 11 -5.16 -8.68 19.17
N PHE A 12 -6.42 -8.99 19.37
CA PHE A 12 -7.50 -8.53 18.50
C PHE A 12 -7.66 -7.01 18.55
N GLY A 13 -7.53 -6.40 19.72
CA GLY A 13 -7.62 -4.95 19.91
C GLY A 13 -6.53 -4.18 19.16
N THR A 14 -5.32 -4.74 18.99
CA THR A 14 -4.24 -4.07 18.26
C THR A 14 -4.49 -3.99 16.75
N HIS A 15 -5.29 -4.87 16.18
CA HIS A 15 -5.59 -4.88 14.74
C HIS A 15 -6.42 -3.69 14.27
N PHE A 16 -7.12 -2.99 15.17
CA PHE A 16 -7.93 -1.82 14.81
C PHE A 16 -7.13 -0.54 14.62
N LEU A 17 -5.83 -0.54 14.92
CA LEU A 17 -4.99 0.65 14.87
C LEU A 17 -4.34 0.90 13.51
N TYR A 18 -4.47 -0.03 12.57
CA TYR A 18 -3.77 0.01 11.27
C TYR A 18 -4.74 -0.20 10.12
N ALA A 19 -4.35 0.24 8.92
CA ALA A 19 -4.97 -0.16 7.66
C ALA A 19 -4.94 -1.69 7.53
N GLY A 20 -5.50 -2.26 6.46
CA GLY A 20 -5.59 -3.70 6.28
C GLY A 20 -4.27 -4.42 6.58
N GLU A 21 -4.34 -5.46 7.36
CA GLU A 21 -3.15 -6.24 7.75
C GLU A 21 -2.60 -7.00 6.55
N VAL A 22 -1.29 -6.92 6.34
CA VAL A 22 -0.59 -7.67 5.29
C VAL A 22 0.01 -8.93 5.91
N HIS A 23 -0.35 -10.08 5.36
CA HIS A 23 0.19 -11.37 5.78
C HIS A 23 1.17 -11.90 4.72
N SER A 24 2.11 -12.74 5.14
CA SER A 24 3.12 -13.29 4.23
C SER A 24 2.52 -14.09 3.07
N TRP A 25 1.36 -14.73 3.28
CA TRP A 25 0.65 -15.45 2.20
C TRP A 25 -0.02 -14.52 1.18
N ASP A 26 -0.15 -13.23 1.50
CA ASP A 26 -0.70 -12.24 0.58
C ASP A 26 0.31 -11.77 -0.45
N CYS A 27 1.59 -12.02 -0.25
CA CYS A 27 2.66 -11.48 -1.09
C CYS A 27 2.54 -11.92 -2.55
N ASN A 28 2.02 -13.12 -2.80
CA ASN A 28 1.81 -13.62 -4.16
C ASN A 28 0.79 -12.78 -4.95
N LYS A 29 -0.23 -12.26 -4.29
CA LYS A 29 -1.23 -11.42 -4.97
C LYS A 29 -0.75 -9.98 -5.15
N PHE A 30 0.18 -9.52 -4.33
CA PHE A 30 0.77 -8.20 -4.46
C PHE A 30 1.90 -8.15 -5.50
N GLU A 31 2.72 -9.19 -5.58
CA GLU A 31 3.88 -9.19 -6.47
C GLU A 31 3.46 -9.11 -7.93
N GLY A 32 3.93 -8.08 -8.63
CA GLY A 32 3.57 -7.81 -10.00
C GLY A 32 2.27 -7.05 -10.19
N ALA A 33 1.55 -6.75 -9.11
CA ALA A 33 0.31 -5.96 -9.21
C ALA A 33 0.61 -4.54 -9.64
N LYS A 34 -0.22 -4.02 -10.54
CA LYS A 34 -0.13 -2.63 -11.01
C LYS A 34 -0.80 -1.70 -10.01
N ILE A 35 -0.22 -0.53 -9.84
CA ILE A 35 -0.79 0.56 -9.05
C ILE A 35 -1.36 1.57 -10.01
N ILE A 36 -2.67 1.72 -10.02
CA ILE A 36 -3.40 2.64 -10.89
C ILE A 36 -4.09 3.68 -10.03
N SER A 37 -3.78 4.94 -10.29
CA SER A 37 -4.43 6.04 -9.57
C SER A 37 -5.92 6.13 -9.87
N GLY A 38 -6.64 6.83 -9.01
CA GLY A 38 -8.08 7.06 -9.20
C GLY A 38 -8.41 7.83 -10.47
N ASP A 39 -7.47 8.58 -11.02
CA ASP A 39 -7.61 9.28 -12.30
C ASP A 39 -7.01 8.51 -13.50
N GLY A 40 -6.62 7.25 -13.30
CA GLY A 40 -6.22 6.34 -14.37
C GLY A 40 -4.74 6.29 -14.72
N GLU A 41 -3.88 6.98 -13.97
CA GLU A 41 -2.44 6.97 -14.23
C GLU A 41 -1.77 5.71 -13.65
N LEU A 42 -0.82 5.14 -14.38
CA LEU A 42 0.04 4.08 -13.86
C LEU A 42 1.07 4.70 -12.92
N LEU A 43 1.11 4.21 -11.68
CA LEU A 43 2.04 4.68 -10.66
C LEU A 43 3.15 3.68 -10.34
N GLY A 44 3.26 2.62 -11.13
CA GLY A 44 4.26 1.58 -10.99
C GLY A 44 3.67 0.23 -10.64
N VAL A 45 4.53 -0.66 -10.19
CA VAL A 45 4.22 -2.05 -9.88
C VAL A 45 4.65 -2.34 -8.44
N LEU A 46 3.89 -3.15 -7.74
CA LEU A 46 4.32 -3.71 -6.46
C LEU A 46 5.26 -4.88 -6.72
N GLY A 47 6.39 -4.90 -6.05
CA GLY A 47 7.35 -5.99 -6.20
C GLY A 47 8.72 -5.65 -5.65
N PRO A 48 9.62 -6.64 -5.62
CA PRO A 48 10.99 -6.43 -5.15
C PRO A 48 11.70 -5.31 -5.91
N ARG A 49 12.66 -4.69 -5.25
CA ARG A 49 13.39 -3.54 -5.80
C ARG A 49 14.18 -3.83 -7.08
N TRP A 50 14.42 -5.09 -7.42
CA TRP A 50 15.08 -5.46 -8.67
C TRP A 50 14.14 -5.43 -9.88
N MET A 51 12.84 -5.39 -9.68
CA MET A 51 11.88 -5.25 -10.79
C MET A 51 11.93 -3.84 -11.37
N THR A 52 11.97 -3.74 -12.69
CA THR A 52 12.19 -2.48 -13.41
C THR A 52 11.21 -1.38 -13.03
N ASP A 53 9.93 -1.71 -12.92
CA ASP A 53 8.85 -0.74 -12.66
C ASP A 53 8.36 -0.75 -11.22
N SER A 54 9.09 -1.42 -10.32
CA SER A 54 8.71 -1.45 -8.91
C SER A 54 8.77 -0.05 -8.31
N ILE A 55 7.77 0.27 -7.49
CA ILE A 55 7.77 1.49 -6.70
C ILE A 55 8.91 1.53 -5.69
N PHE A 56 9.57 0.39 -5.43
CA PHE A 56 10.71 0.28 -4.52
C PHE A 56 12.06 0.23 -5.25
N ASN A 57 12.06 0.30 -6.58
CA ASN A 57 13.28 0.35 -7.37
C ASN A 57 13.79 1.79 -7.47
N ASP A 58 14.89 2.10 -6.79
CA ASP A 58 15.45 3.44 -6.72
C ASP A 58 15.83 4.02 -8.10
N SER A 59 16.04 3.16 -9.09
CA SER A 59 16.34 3.58 -10.46
C SER A 59 15.09 3.83 -11.31
N SER A 60 13.93 3.53 -10.79
CA SER A 60 12.64 3.76 -11.47
C SER A 60 12.12 5.17 -11.22
N SER A 61 11.48 5.77 -12.23
CA SER A 61 10.77 7.04 -12.05
C SER A 61 9.63 6.92 -11.04
N TYR A 62 9.07 5.72 -10.87
CA TYR A 62 7.99 5.46 -9.91
C TYR A 62 8.45 5.49 -8.45
N ALA A 63 9.75 5.37 -8.20
CA ALA A 63 10.34 5.50 -6.86
C ALA A 63 10.92 6.89 -6.59
N SER A 64 10.94 7.76 -7.60
CA SER A 64 11.60 9.07 -7.53
C SER A 64 10.80 10.05 -6.68
N THR A 65 11.51 10.80 -5.83
CA THR A 65 10.91 11.91 -5.08
C THR A 65 10.63 13.16 -5.95
N TRP A 66 10.98 13.12 -7.23
CA TRP A 66 10.85 14.24 -8.17
C TRP A 66 9.85 13.98 -9.31
N SER A 67 9.50 12.74 -9.56
CA SER A 67 8.62 12.39 -10.67
C SER A 67 7.15 12.68 -10.33
N GLN A 68 6.40 13.25 -11.31
CA GLN A 68 4.98 13.59 -11.13
C GLN A 68 4.09 12.35 -10.93
N ASN A 69 4.50 11.20 -11.42
CA ASN A 69 3.74 9.96 -11.26
C ASN A 69 4.30 9.03 -10.17
N SER A 70 5.10 9.57 -9.27
CA SER A 70 5.61 8.80 -8.13
C SER A 70 4.79 9.07 -6.87
N ILE A 71 4.44 8.00 -6.16
CA ILE A 71 3.78 8.12 -4.86
C ILE A 71 4.72 8.71 -3.79
N PHE A 72 6.04 8.68 -4.02
CA PHE A 72 7.04 9.20 -3.08
C PHE A 72 7.39 10.66 -3.33
N ASN A 73 6.81 11.28 -4.36
CA ASN A 73 6.93 12.72 -4.57
C ASN A 73 5.82 13.44 -3.79
N THR A 74 6.21 14.10 -2.71
CA THR A 74 5.25 14.80 -1.84
C THR A 74 4.61 16.02 -2.50
N SER A 75 5.13 16.46 -3.65
CA SER A 75 4.54 17.54 -4.46
C SER A 75 3.59 17.02 -5.53
N SER A 76 3.53 15.70 -5.75
CA SER A 76 2.59 15.12 -6.72
C SER A 76 1.23 14.87 -6.07
N ASP A 77 0.19 14.76 -6.90
CA ASP A 77 -1.15 14.41 -6.43
C ASP A 77 -1.19 13.03 -5.78
N TYR A 78 -0.22 12.17 -6.08
CA TYR A 78 -0.19 10.78 -5.63
C TYR A 78 0.62 10.56 -4.35
N GLY A 79 1.44 11.56 -3.96
CA GLY A 79 2.26 11.52 -2.75
C GLY A 79 1.95 12.61 -1.73
N ASN A 80 1.09 13.56 -2.08
CA ASN A 80 0.74 14.71 -1.24
C ASN A 80 -0.20 14.29 -0.11
N SER A 81 0.11 14.66 1.12
CA SER A 81 -0.68 14.29 2.30
C SER A 81 -2.09 14.89 2.34
N TYR A 82 -2.42 15.81 1.45
CA TYR A 82 -3.74 16.45 1.39
C TYR A 82 -4.56 16.07 0.16
N SER A 83 -3.96 15.36 -0.79
CA SER A 83 -4.62 14.97 -2.05
C SER A 83 -5.56 13.80 -1.84
N SER A 84 -6.75 13.87 -2.44
CA SER A 84 -7.71 12.76 -2.45
C SER A 84 -7.23 11.53 -3.24
N LEU A 85 -6.20 11.71 -4.08
CA LEU A 85 -5.62 10.66 -4.94
C LEU A 85 -4.35 10.03 -4.33
N SER A 86 -3.93 10.49 -3.15
CA SER A 86 -2.63 10.14 -2.61
C SER A 86 -2.66 8.89 -1.75
N VAL A 87 -1.59 8.12 -1.84
CA VAL A 87 -1.29 7.00 -0.92
C VAL A 87 -1.09 7.51 0.51
N PHE A 88 -0.49 8.69 0.68
CA PHE A 88 -0.05 9.21 1.99
C PHE A 88 -1.02 10.22 2.63
N ASN A 89 -2.22 10.28 2.12
CA ASN A 89 -3.35 10.95 2.78
C ASN A 89 -4.24 9.87 3.41
N ASP A 90 -4.25 9.78 4.73
CA ASP A 90 -5.03 8.77 5.45
C ASP A 90 -6.55 8.92 5.25
N GLY A 91 -7.00 10.11 4.87
CA GLY A 91 -8.39 10.41 4.54
C GLY A 91 -8.67 10.46 3.04
N ALA A 92 -7.77 9.96 2.18
CA ALA A 92 -7.97 10.01 0.74
C ALA A 92 -9.26 9.32 0.32
N SER A 93 -10.11 10.02 -0.43
CA SER A 93 -11.38 9.47 -0.91
C SER A 93 -11.23 8.59 -2.14
N ASN A 94 -10.11 8.73 -2.87
CA ASN A 94 -9.89 8.01 -4.12
C ASN A 94 -8.42 7.58 -4.27
N PRO A 95 -7.91 6.76 -3.30
CA PRO A 95 -6.52 6.33 -3.34
C PRO A 95 -6.25 5.36 -4.48
N PRO A 96 -4.98 5.14 -4.84
CA PRO A 96 -4.63 4.25 -5.94
C PRO A 96 -5.12 2.83 -5.72
N MET A 97 -5.57 2.20 -6.81
CA MET A 97 -5.98 0.80 -6.85
C MET A 97 -4.76 -0.11 -7.00
N ILE A 98 -4.83 -1.27 -6.38
CA ILE A 98 -3.88 -2.38 -6.59
C ILE A 98 -4.58 -3.41 -7.48
N ILE A 99 -4.09 -3.56 -8.72
CA ILE A 99 -4.69 -4.43 -9.72
C ILE A 99 -3.75 -5.62 -9.95
N GLY A 100 -4.16 -6.78 -9.51
CA GLY A 100 -3.43 -8.04 -9.68
C GLY A 100 -3.90 -8.82 -10.91
N SER A 101 -3.40 -10.05 -11.04
CA SER A 101 -3.71 -10.92 -12.19
C SER A 101 -5.19 -11.25 -12.32
N TYR A 102 -5.92 -11.24 -11.21
CA TYR A 102 -7.35 -11.59 -11.18
C TYR A 102 -8.25 -10.38 -10.92
N GLY A 103 -7.71 -9.18 -11.01
CA GLY A 103 -8.47 -7.94 -10.82
C GLY A 103 -8.08 -7.17 -9.57
N LEU A 104 -9.03 -6.40 -9.04
CA LEU A 104 -8.80 -5.53 -7.89
C LEU A 104 -8.43 -6.34 -6.65
N VAL A 105 -7.28 -6.05 -6.09
CA VAL A 105 -6.79 -6.62 -4.82
C VAL A 105 -7.19 -5.73 -3.64
N GLY A 106 -7.17 -4.43 -3.83
CA GLY A 106 -7.45 -3.43 -2.82
C GLY A 106 -6.88 -2.09 -3.23
N TYR A 107 -6.59 -1.25 -2.25
CA TYR A 107 -6.10 0.12 -2.47
C TYR A 107 -4.78 0.34 -1.74
N LEU A 108 -3.90 1.07 -2.37
CA LEU A 108 -2.63 1.45 -1.76
C LEU A 108 -2.84 2.74 -0.97
N SER A 109 -2.77 2.65 0.35
CA SER A 109 -3.08 3.78 1.23
C SER A 109 -2.60 3.51 2.65
N ILE A 110 -2.19 4.57 3.33
CA ILE A 110 -1.81 4.48 4.75
C ILE A 110 -3.01 4.47 5.71
N GLY A 111 -4.20 4.66 5.22
CA GLY A 111 -5.40 4.65 6.07
C GLY A 111 -6.68 4.82 5.28
N PRO A 112 -7.82 4.98 5.96
CA PRO A 112 -8.00 4.96 7.42
C PRO A 112 -7.88 3.57 8.04
N SER A 113 -7.66 3.54 9.34
CA SER A 113 -7.36 2.30 10.07
C SER A 113 -8.52 1.28 10.12
N TRP A 114 -9.74 1.72 9.87
CA TRP A 114 -10.91 0.83 9.86
C TRP A 114 -11.21 0.21 8.49
N ASP A 115 -10.49 0.61 7.44
CA ASP A 115 -10.71 0.10 6.09
C ASP A 115 -9.72 -1.03 5.78
N SER A 116 -10.22 -2.26 5.84
CA SER A 116 -9.42 -3.47 5.65
C SER A 116 -8.97 -3.69 4.20
N ASP A 117 -9.51 -2.93 3.23
CA ASP A 117 -9.13 -3.04 1.81
C ASP A 117 -8.00 -2.07 1.44
N ARG A 118 -7.51 -1.29 2.40
CA ARG A 118 -6.40 -0.36 2.19
C ARG A 118 -5.13 -0.93 2.80
N TYR A 119 -4.06 -0.95 2.01
CA TYR A 119 -2.78 -1.54 2.40
C TYR A 119 -1.68 -0.49 2.28
N SER A 120 -0.88 -0.33 3.32
CA SER A 120 0.27 0.57 3.30
C SER A 120 1.40 -0.02 2.45
N PRO A 121 2.05 0.79 1.59
CA PRO A 121 3.19 0.31 0.81
C PRO A 121 4.35 -0.18 1.68
N TYR A 122 4.55 0.43 2.83
CA TYR A 122 5.62 0.04 3.76
C TYR A 122 5.32 -1.31 4.44
N ASP A 123 4.07 -1.56 4.79
CA ASP A 123 3.66 -2.84 5.36
C ASP A 123 3.81 -3.98 4.36
N ILE A 124 3.45 -3.73 3.11
CA ILE A 124 3.64 -4.70 2.02
C ILE A 124 5.14 -4.99 1.83
N LYS A 125 5.95 -3.96 1.71
CA LYS A 125 7.39 -4.07 1.52
C LYS A 125 8.04 -4.87 2.65
N TYR A 126 7.72 -4.52 3.89
CA TYR A 126 8.27 -5.16 5.08
C TYR A 126 7.85 -6.63 5.17
N THR A 127 6.56 -6.90 5.03
CA THR A 127 6.02 -8.27 5.17
C THR A 127 6.50 -9.19 4.07
N CYS A 128 6.65 -8.66 2.85
CA CYS A 128 7.06 -9.44 1.68
C CYS A 128 8.59 -9.46 1.48
N ASP A 129 9.34 -8.82 2.35
CA ASP A 129 10.81 -8.79 2.30
C ASP A 129 11.35 -8.30 0.94
N TRP A 130 10.84 -7.17 0.49
CA TRP A 130 11.18 -6.58 -0.81
C TRP A 130 12.24 -5.48 -0.73
N ASP A 131 13.10 -5.55 0.23
CA ASP A 131 14.22 -4.62 0.42
C ASP A 131 15.37 -4.81 -0.57
#